data_92dab1b8bbb0c5a085d4dba15927311c
#
_entry.id   92dab1b8bbb0c5a085d4dba15927311c
#
_cell.length_a   1.000
_cell.length_b   1.000
_cell.length_c   1.000
_cell.angle_alpha   90.00
_cell.angle_beta   90.00
_cell.angle_gamma   90.00
#
_symmetry.space_group_name_H-M   'P 1'
#
loop_
_entity.id
_entity.type
_entity.pdbx_description
1 polymer ?
#
loop_
_entity_poly.entity_id
_entity_poly.type
_entity_poly.pdbx_seq_one_letter_code
_entity_poly.pdbx_strand_id
1 'polypeptide(L)'
;MRLRTRSAAALAVGLLALTAGQPRAQDAERSVWDGVYTDEQADRGRAAYLQNCAVCHGAALAGTGEAKPLAGPEFLSSWNGLTLGDLFDRTRTTMPMVRPGSLGRETYADVLAYVLKFNGFPAGDTELAKRSEMLATIRLDAFRPDAGTAGDAAATAADPNGYPNPYATERDFLKLPPGRTMGSTSGVAVDSRGHIWVADRCGANSCAGSPLAPIMEFDADGRFVRAFGAGMFNFPHGFFVDAQDHIWLTDNRVEGGKGAQVFEFDRTGKLIRALGKAGVSAEGPDTFVEPNAVAVAKDGTIYVADGHTQGKGAHRIVKLDAQGRFLKQWGTRGAAPGQVEVPHGIALDGHGRVYVADRWNDRVEVFDTEGKLLEVWPQFGRPSGLFVDAKGALYVADSESREPEGYGHHPGWKRGVRIGDARTGKVTAFVPDDQADPDKTATSGAEGMWVDAQGRIYGAQVGQRAVVRYVRKPGG
;
A
#
# COMPACT_ATOMS: atom_id res chain seq x y z
N MET A 1 60.63 47.13 55.65
CA MET A 1 59.77 47.89 54.75
C MET A 1 58.87 46.87 54.08
N ARG A 2 57.62 46.74 54.51
CA ARG A 2 56.66 45.68 53.97
C ARG A 2 55.62 46.35 53.11
N LEU A 3 55.58 45.98 51.82
CA LEU A 3 54.50 46.35 50.89
C LEU A 3 53.36 45.33 51.02
N ARG A 4 52.16 45.85 51.23
CA ARG A 4 50.90 45.07 51.23
C ARG A 4 50.29 45.15 49.79
N THR A 5 50.07 44.01 49.17
CA THR A 5 49.30 43.90 47.95
C THR A 5 47.80 43.74 48.27
N ARG A 6 46.97 44.56 47.70
CA ARG A 6 45.47 44.46 47.77
C ARG A 6 44.97 43.66 46.57
N SER A 7 44.28 42.57 46.83
CA SER A 7 43.54 41.81 45.80
C SER A 7 42.18 42.46 45.55
N ALA A 8 41.86 42.74 44.30
CA ALA A 8 40.55 43.18 43.84
C ALA A 8 39.76 41.94 43.36
N ALA A 9 38.60 41.69 43.98
CA ALA A 9 37.68 40.68 43.53
C ALA A 9 36.75 41.27 42.44
N ALA A 10 36.73 40.68 41.26
CA ALA A 10 35.80 41.02 40.21
C ALA A 10 34.54 40.11 40.32
N LEU A 11 33.39 40.72 40.51
CA LEU A 11 32.08 40.06 40.45
C LEU A 11 31.71 39.92 38.97
N ALA A 12 31.61 38.66 38.46
CA ALA A 12 31.02 38.36 37.16
C ALA A 12 29.52 38.11 37.36
N VAL A 13 28.67 38.99 36.86
CA VAL A 13 27.21 38.80 36.76
C VAL A 13 26.94 38.01 35.50
N GLY A 14 26.57 36.74 35.66
CA GLY A 14 26.12 35.89 34.55
C GLY A 14 24.64 36.18 34.24
N LEU A 15 24.37 36.72 33.04
CA LEU A 15 23.03 36.77 32.48
C LEU A 15 22.65 35.34 32.01
N LEU A 16 21.74 34.68 32.73
CA LEU A 16 21.02 33.53 32.20
C LEU A 16 19.96 34.02 31.21
N ALA A 17 20.20 33.85 29.91
CA ALA A 17 19.16 33.97 28.93
C ALA A 17 18.29 32.70 28.95
N LEU A 18 17.08 32.83 29.50
CA LEU A 18 16.04 31.83 29.35
C LEU A 18 15.54 31.86 27.90
N THR A 19 16.05 30.98 27.06
CA THR A 19 15.42 30.66 25.77
C THR A 19 14.19 29.78 26.06
N ALA A 20 13.01 30.37 26.01
CA ALA A 20 11.77 29.63 25.97
C ALA A 20 11.75 28.84 24.62
N GLY A 21 12.16 27.59 24.69
CA GLY A 21 12.01 26.67 23.55
C GLY A 21 10.53 26.50 23.26
N GLN A 22 10.13 26.74 22.02
CA GLN A 22 8.79 26.36 21.55
C GLN A 22 8.71 24.81 21.66
N PRO A 23 7.62 24.26 22.21
CA PRO A 23 7.45 22.81 22.24
C PRO A 23 7.44 22.28 20.80
N ARG A 24 8.30 21.31 20.52
CA ARG A 24 8.32 20.61 19.25
C ARG A 24 7.21 19.55 19.24
N ALA A 25 6.69 19.22 18.09
CA ALA A 25 5.64 18.19 17.90
C ALA A 25 5.99 16.82 18.54
N GLN A 26 7.26 16.58 18.88
CA GLN A 26 7.75 15.38 19.58
C GLN A 26 7.34 15.29 21.04
N ASP A 27 6.81 16.37 21.65
CA ASP A 27 6.38 16.42 23.05
C ASP A 27 4.86 16.22 23.21
N ALA A 28 4.14 15.85 22.16
CA ALA A 28 2.70 15.61 22.20
C ALA A 28 2.39 14.29 22.92
N GLU A 29 1.52 14.37 23.95
CA GLU A 29 1.18 13.23 24.83
C GLU A 29 0.03 12.37 24.30
N ARG A 30 -0.79 12.87 23.33
CA ARG A 30 -1.99 12.22 22.78
C ARG A 30 -1.96 12.14 21.27
N SER A 31 -2.67 11.17 20.73
CA SER A 31 -2.89 11.01 19.28
C SER A 31 -4.35 11.22 18.91
N VAL A 32 -4.63 11.54 17.65
CA VAL A 32 -5.98 11.56 17.09
C VAL A 32 -6.69 10.20 17.20
N TRP A 33 -5.95 9.12 17.47
CA TRP A 33 -6.48 7.77 17.68
C TRP A 33 -7.03 7.55 19.09
N ASP A 34 -6.84 8.50 20.02
CA ASP A 34 -7.29 8.39 21.42
C ASP A 34 -8.71 8.91 21.63
N GLY A 35 -9.52 8.99 20.56
CA GLY A 35 -10.89 9.46 20.68
C GLY A 35 -10.98 10.90 21.18
N VAL A 36 -10.41 11.85 20.45
CA VAL A 36 -10.23 13.25 20.88
C VAL A 36 -11.39 14.18 20.57
N TYR A 37 -12.46 13.66 19.95
CA TYR A 37 -13.71 14.39 19.63
C TYR A 37 -14.92 13.49 19.88
N THR A 38 -16.15 14.04 19.92
CA THR A 38 -17.38 13.26 20.01
C THR A 38 -18.12 13.20 18.68
N ASP A 39 -18.96 12.17 18.49
CA ASP A 39 -19.79 12.04 17.27
C ASP A 39 -20.74 13.25 17.10
N GLU A 40 -21.32 13.75 18.19
CA GLU A 40 -22.19 14.93 18.17
C GLU A 40 -21.43 16.17 17.71
N GLN A 41 -20.18 16.32 18.16
CA GLN A 41 -19.33 17.42 17.71
C GLN A 41 -19.02 17.33 16.20
N ALA A 42 -18.70 16.14 15.71
CA ALA A 42 -18.46 15.93 14.30
C ALA A 42 -19.71 16.15 13.44
N ASP A 43 -20.88 15.83 13.93
CA ASP A 43 -22.15 16.05 13.22
C ASP A 43 -22.49 17.56 13.14
N ARG A 44 -22.24 18.36 14.19
CA ARG A 44 -22.28 19.83 14.11
C ARG A 44 -21.26 20.35 13.10
N GLY A 45 -20.05 19.77 13.14
CA GLY A 45 -18.96 20.10 12.21
C GLY A 45 -19.31 19.82 10.75
N ARG A 46 -20.01 18.74 10.47
CA ARG A 46 -20.51 18.45 9.11
C ARG A 46 -21.44 19.53 8.61
N ALA A 47 -22.40 19.99 9.43
CA ALA A 47 -23.30 21.06 9.04
C ALA A 47 -22.54 22.37 8.75
N ALA A 48 -21.61 22.76 9.62
CA ALA A 48 -20.77 23.94 9.45
C ALA A 48 -19.85 23.82 8.22
N TYR A 49 -19.28 22.64 7.95
CA TYR A 49 -18.45 22.35 6.78
C TYR A 49 -19.22 22.55 5.48
N LEU A 50 -20.41 21.98 5.37
CA LEU A 50 -21.24 22.09 4.16
C LEU A 50 -21.61 23.55 3.86
N GLN A 51 -21.79 24.39 4.87
CA GLN A 51 -22.11 25.81 4.71
C GLN A 51 -20.91 26.69 4.34
N ASN A 52 -19.71 26.37 4.85
CA ASN A 52 -18.59 27.31 4.81
C ASN A 52 -17.36 26.80 4.03
N CYS A 53 -17.24 25.49 3.79
CA CYS A 53 -16.03 24.88 3.26
C CYS A 53 -16.26 24.08 1.96
N ALA A 54 -17.43 23.41 1.84
CA ALA A 54 -17.71 22.46 0.77
C ALA A 54 -17.73 23.09 -0.63
N VAL A 55 -17.98 24.41 -0.75
CA VAL A 55 -17.97 25.12 -2.03
C VAL A 55 -16.60 25.06 -2.71
N CYS A 56 -15.51 25.01 -1.93
CA CYS A 56 -14.14 24.91 -2.45
C CYS A 56 -13.56 23.49 -2.27
N HIS A 57 -13.77 22.87 -1.10
CA HIS A 57 -13.17 21.58 -0.80
C HIS A 57 -14.03 20.35 -1.21
N GLY A 58 -15.22 20.59 -1.80
CA GLY A 58 -16.16 19.55 -2.18
C GLY A 58 -16.90 18.93 -1.00
N ALA A 59 -18.09 18.37 -1.23
CA ALA A 59 -18.89 17.72 -0.18
C ALA A 59 -18.23 16.43 0.36
N ALA A 60 -17.37 15.81 -0.44
CA ALA A 60 -16.60 14.62 -0.11
C ALA A 60 -15.16 14.94 0.37
N LEU A 61 -14.86 16.18 0.72
CA LEU A 61 -13.53 16.61 1.19
C LEU A 61 -12.39 16.37 0.20
N ALA A 62 -12.70 16.06 -1.05
CA ALA A 62 -11.73 15.66 -2.08
C ALA A 62 -10.97 16.84 -2.71
N GLY A 63 -11.30 18.07 -2.33
CA GLY A 63 -10.80 19.27 -2.99
C GLY A 63 -11.45 19.53 -4.35
N THR A 64 -11.26 20.72 -4.89
CA THR A 64 -11.69 21.12 -6.24
C THR A 64 -10.73 22.15 -6.81
N GLY A 65 -10.13 21.88 -7.95
CA GLY A 65 -9.21 22.84 -8.59
C GLY A 65 -8.02 23.18 -7.69
N GLU A 66 -7.95 24.44 -7.21
CA GLU A 66 -6.87 24.94 -6.34
C GLU A 66 -7.04 24.61 -4.85
N ALA A 67 -8.23 24.18 -4.43
CA ALA A 67 -8.49 23.82 -3.04
C ALA A 67 -8.00 22.39 -2.77
N LYS A 68 -7.01 22.26 -1.89
CA LYS A 68 -6.44 20.96 -1.50
C LYS A 68 -7.50 20.06 -0.84
N PRO A 69 -7.38 18.72 -0.97
CA PRO A 69 -8.23 17.81 -0.25
C PRO A 69 -8.07 17.95 1.27
N LEU A 70 -9.16 17.70 1.99
CA LEU A 70 -9.20 17.64 3.46
C LEU A 70 -9.43 16.23 3.95
N ALA A 71 -9.37 15.25 3.05
CA ALA A 71 -9.42 13.83 3.36
C ALA A 71 -8.49 13.05 2.44
N GLY A 72 -8.13 11.82 2.88
CA GLY A 72 -7.34 10.91 2.11
C GLY A 72 -5.82 11.11 2.21
N PRO A 73 -5.05 10.39 1.36
CA PRO A 73 -3.59 10.29 1.51
C PRO A 73 -2.86 11.63 1.49
N GLU A 74 -3.24 12.54 0.59
CA GLU A 74 -2.60 13.85 0.48
C GLU A 74 -2.80 14.68 1.76
N PHE A 75 -4.02 14.67 2.32
CA PHE A 75 -4.27 15.34 3.59
C PHE A 75 -3.50 14.67 4.73
N LEU A 76 -3.61 13.35 4.85
CA LEU A 76 -2.96 12.58 5.91
C LEU A 76 -1.44 12.71 5.85
N SER A 77 -0.81 12.61 4.68
CA SER A 77 0.64 12.78 4.54
C SER A 77 1.11 14.22 4.86
N SER A 78 0.33 15.22 4.46
CA SER A 78 0.67 16.64 4.71
C SER A 78 0.61 17.01 6.19
N TRP A 79 -0.19 16.31 6.99
CA TRP A 79 -0.40 16.60 8.41
C TRP A 79 0.17 15.55 9.36
N ASN A 80 0.69 14.44 8.84
CA ASN A 80 1.28 13.39 9.66
C ASN A 80 2.44 13.91 10.53
N GLY A 81 2.36 13.63 11.84
CA GLY A 81 3.36 14.05 12.82
C GLY A 81 3.25 15.51 13.26
N LEU A 82 2.38 16.33 12.64
CA LEU A 82 2.03 17.67 13.12
C LEU A 82 0.96 17.58 14.22
N THR A 83 0.65 18.69 14.88
CA THR A 83 -0.36 18.73 15.93
C THR A 83 -1.72 19.20 15.39
N LEU A 84 -2.80 18.82 16.11
CA LEU A 84 -4.11 19.42 15.84
C LEU A 84 -4.14 20.92 16.12
N GLY A 85 -3.23 21.42 16.96
CA GLY A 85 -3.02 22.86 17.17
C GLY A 85 -2.58 23.56 15.89
N ASP A 86 -1.61 22.96 15.17
CA ASP A 86 -1.12 23.50 13.89
C ASP A 86 -2.22 23.52 12.84
N LEU A 87 -2.99 22.43 12.73
CA LEU A 87 -4.12 22.32 11.80
C LEU A 87 -5.24 23.33 12.15
N PHE A 88 -5.56 23.47 13.44
CA PHE A 88 -6.56 24.41 13.94
C PHE A 88 -6.16 25.86 13.61
N ASP A 89 -4.93 26.25 13.94
CA ASP A 89 -4.46 27.60 13.69
C ASP A 89 -4.37 27.92 12.22
N ARG A 90 -3.88 27.00 11.40
CA ARG A 90 -3.89 27.19 9.96
C ARG A 90 -5.32 27.36 9.42
N THR A 91 -6.23 26.46 9.80
CA THR A 91 -7.62 26.54 9.35
C THR A 91 -8.25 27.88 9.78
N ARG A 92 -8.09 28.26 11.05
CA ARG A 92 -8.67 29.48 11.61
C ARG A 92 -8.10 30.75 10.97
N THR A 93 -6.81 30.79 10.67
CA THR A 93 -6.16 32.01 10.15
C THR A 93 -6.25 32.16 8.64
N THR A 94 -6.51 31.09 7.89
CA THR A 94 -6.52 31.12 6.42
C THR A 94 -7.88 30.79 5.79
N MET A 95 -8.82 30.22 6.56
CA MET A 95 -10.12 29.74 6.05
C MET A 95 -11.31 30.40 6.77
N PRO A 96 -12.48 30.48 6.13
CA PRO A 96 -12.70 30.36 4.69
C PRO A 96 -11.89 31.41 3.92
N MET A 97 -11.28 31.07 2.79
CA MET A 97 -10.35 31.93 2.06
C MET A 97 -10.94 33.31 1.71
N VAL A 98 -12.25 33.38 1.45
CA VAL A 98 -12.94 34.65 1.17
C VAL A 98 -13.13 35.51 2.42
N ARG A 99 -13.07 34.97 3.63
CA ARG A 99 -13.19 35.67 4.91
C ARG A 99 -12.41 34.93 6.01
N PRO A 100 -11.08 34.94 5.99
CA PRO A 100 -10.27 34.27 6.98
C PRO A 100 -10.61 34.69 8.42
N GLY A 101 -10.69 33.71 9.32
CA GLY A 101 -10.99 33.96 10.73
C GLY A 101 -12.43 34.34 11.05
N SER A 102 -13.35 34.31 10.11
CA SER A 102 -14.74 34.79 10.30
C SER A 102 -15.63 33.86 11.13
N LEU A 103 -15.22 32.58 11.33
CA LEU A 103 -15.97 31.64 12.14
C LEU A 103 -15.52 31.67 13.61
N GLY A 104 -16.42 31.29 14.52
CA GLY A 104 -16.09 31.12 15.93
C GLY A 104 -15.10 29.96 16.16
N ARG A 105 -14.29 30.02 17.22
CA ARG A 105 -13.34 28.96 17.58
C ARG A 105 -14.01 27.60 17.75
N GLU A 106 -15.23 27.59 18.27
CA GLU A 106 -16.05 26.39 18.42
C GLU A 106 -16.40 25.77 17.05
N THR A 107 -16.85 26.60 16.10
CA THR A 107 -17.16 26.14 14.75
C THR A 107 -15.94 25.56 14.04
N TYR A 108 -14.75 26.13 14.22
CA TYR A 108 -13.52 25.54 13.69
C TYR A 108 -13.19 24.21 14.34
N ALA A 109 -13.35 24.07 15.66
CA ALA A 109 -13.14 22.79 16.35
C ALA A 109 -14.15 21.73 15.89
N ASP A 110 -15.41 22.09 15.71
CA ASP A 110 -16.46 21.20 15.19
C ASP A 110 -16.14 20.74 13.75
N VAL A 111 -15.71 21.68 12.86
CA VAL A 111 -15.26 21.33 11.51
C VAL A 111 -14.07 20.37 11.52
N LEU A 112 -13.10 20.57 12.40
CA LEU A 112 -11.98 19.64 12.53
C LEU A 112 -12.42 18.26 13.05
N ALA A 113 -13.35 18.20 14.00
CA ALA A 113 -13.94 16.93 14.44
C ALA A 113 -14.59 16.18 13.26
N TYR A 114 -15.31 16.88 12.39
CA TYR A 114 -15.85 16.29 11.17
C TYR A 114 -14.76 15.82 10.20
N VAL A 115 -13.71 16.59 9.99
CA VAL A 115 -12.55 16.18 9.15
C VAL A 115 -11.90 14.95 9.71
N LEU A 116 -11.71 14.85 11.04
CA LEU A 116 -11.16 13.66 11.68
C LEU A 116 -12.08 12.44 11.51
N LYS A 117 -13.40 12.60 11.75
CA LYS A 117 -14.39 11.53 11.55
C LYS A 117 -14.39 11.04 10.09
N PHE A 118 -14.33 11.96 9.13
CA PHE A 118 -14.33 11.63 7.71
C PHE A 118 -13.06 10.89 7.28
N ASN A 119 -11.93 11.14 7.93
CA ASN A 119 -10.66 10.41 7.74
C ASN A 119 -10.57 9.12 8.57
N GLY A 120 -11.64 8.69 9.24
CA GLY A 120 -11.73 7.41 9.92
C GLY A 120 -11.10 7.36 11.32
N PHE A 121 -10.72 8.51 11.91
CA PHE A 121 -10.26 8.54 13.29
C PHE A 121 -11.43 8.27 14.27
N PRO A 122 -11.21 7.55 15.40
CA PRO A 122 -12.27 7.19 16.30
C PRO A 122 -12.82 8.39 17.09
N ALA A 123 -14.13 8.39 17.30
CA ALA A 123 -14.76 9.28 18.27
C ALA A 123 -14.47 8.79 19.71
N GLY A 124 -14.52 9.69 20.68
CA GLY A 124 -14.43 9.43 22.10
C GLY A 124 -15.54 10.15 22.87
N ASP A 125 -15.33 10.28 24.19
CA ASP A 125 -16.33 10.84 25.12
C ASP A 125 -16.10 12.34 25.41
N THR A 126 -15.08 12.96 24.79
CA THR A 126 -14.71 14.36 25.09
C THR A 126 -14.63 15.16 23.80
N GLU A 127 -15.27 16.33 23.77
CA GLU A 127 -15.20 17.24 22.61
C GLU A 127 -13.77 17.77 22.38
N LEU A 128 -13.43 17.92 21.13
CA LEU A 128 -12.19 18.56 20.69
C LEU A 128 -12.13 20.01 21.22
N ALA A 129 -11.01 20.37 21.83
CA ALA A 129 -10.82 21.66 22.44
C ALA A 129 -10.87 22.80 21.40
N LYS A 130 -11.25 24.03 21.86
CA LYS A 130 -11.38 25.22 21.01
C LYS A 130 -10.15 26.15 21.09
N ARG A 131 -9.04 25.69 21.67
CA ARG A 131 -7.81 26.48 21.87
C ARG A 131 -6.61 25.71 21.36
N SER A 132 -5.77 26.39 20.55
CA SER A 132 -4.58 25.84 19.92
C SER A 132 -3.63 25.19 20.93
N GLU A 133 -3.45 25.81 22.09
CA GLU A 133 -2.51 25.31 23.12
C GLU A 133 -2.92 23.95 23.67
N MET A 134 -4.23 23.69 23.76
CA MET A 134 -4.75 22.38 24.17
C MET A 134 -4.68 21.36 23.01
N LEU A 135 -4.85 21.80 21.79
CA LEU A 135 -4.77 20.97 20.60
C LEU A 135 -3.32 20.66 20.20
N ALA A 136 -2.35 21.48 20.62
CA ALA A 136 -0.93 21.26 20.39
C ALA A 136 -0.37 20.01 21.15
N THR A 137 -1.10 19.49 22.14
CA THR A 137 -0.77 18.25 22.83
C THR A 137 -1.33 17.00 22.14
N ILE A 138 -2.00 17.15 20.99
CA ILE A 138 -2.61 16.06 20.24
C ILE A 138 -1.93 15.97 18.87
N ARG A 139 -1.24 14.87 18.61
CA ARG A 139 -0.62 14.62 17.30
C ARG A 139 -1.64 14.10 16.32
N LEU A 140 -1.56 14.58 15.08
CA LEU A 140 -2.22 13.96 13.94
C LEU A 140 -1.27 12.87 13.42
N ASP A 141 -1.40 11.68 13.98
CA ASP A 141 -0.74 10.49 13.45
C ASP A 141 -1.66 9.89 12.39
N ALA A 142 -1.22 9.92 11.14
CA ALA A 142 -1.99 9.36 10.01
C ALA A 142 -2.32 7.87 10.22
N PHE A 143 -1.55 7.20 11.07
CA PHE A 143 -1.68 5.78 11.40
C PHE A 143 -1.74 5.58 12.91
N ARG A 144 -2.47 4.53 13.34
CA ARG A 144 -2.70 4.26 14.76
C ARG A 144 -1.41 3.82 15.47
N PRO A 145 -0.94 4.55 16.50
CA PRO A 145 0.31 4.21 17.20
C PRO A 145 0.31 2.84 17.88
N ASP A 146 -0.86 2.33 18.29
CA ASP A 146 -1.00 1.11 19.10
C ASP A 146 -1.27 -0.15 18.29
N ALA A 147 -1.37 -0.06 16.98
CA ALA A 147 -1.58 -1.22 16.11
C ALA A 147 -0.32 -2.13 16.05
N GLY A 148 0.35 -2.30 17.15
CA GLY A 148 1.50 -3.18 17.35
C GLY A 148 2.40 -2.65 18.45
N THR A 149 2.29 -3.24 19.64
CA THR A 149 3.17 -3.09 20.83
C THR A 149 4.18 -1.93 20.79
N ALA A 150 3.98 -0.95 21.66
CA ALA A 150 4.89 0.15 21.96
C ALA A 150 6.29 -0.39 22.39
N GLY A 151 7.08 -0.80 21.45
CA GLY A 151 8.37 -1.42 21.73
C GLY A 151 9.39 -1.31 20.63
N ASP A 152 9.15 -0.68 19.50
CA ASP A 152 10.20 -0.47 18.49
C ASP A 152 9.75 0.40 17.29
N ALA A 153 8.58 1.07 17.36
CA ALA A 153 8.11 1.99 16.31
C ALA A 153 8.99 3.27 16.17
N ALA A 154 9.85 3.53 17.15
CA ALA A 154 10.82 4.64 17.09
C ALA A 154 11.98 4.40 16.12
N ALA A 155 12.18 3.15 15.64
CA ALA A 155 13.26 2.82 14.70
C ALA A 155 12.86 3.04 13.21
N THR A 156 11.56 3.20 12.90
CA THR A 156 11.08 3.32 11.52
C THR A 156 11.05 4.74 10.97
N ALA A 157 11.25 5.76 11.82
CA ALA A 157 11.25 7.17 11.39
C ALA A 157 12.58 7.65 10.81
N ALA A 158 13.67 6.88 10.93
CA ALA A 158 14.99 7.36 10.54
C ALA A 158 15.34 7.11 9.07
N ASP A 159 15.01 5.97 8.48
CA ASP A 159 15.25 5.65 7.06
C ASP A 159 14.39 4.44 6.63
N PRO A 160 13.35 4.62 5.81
CA PRO A 160 12.52 3.51 5.36
C PRO A 160 13.26 2.50 4.47
N ASN A 161 14.51 2.81 4.09
CA ASN A 161 15.38 1.99 3.23
C ASN A 161 16.58 1.43 3.99
N GLY A 162 16.77 1.79 5.27
CA GLY A 162 17.95 1.47 6.09
C GLY A 162 18.03 0.04 6.63
N TYR A 163 17.15 -0.85 6.22
CA TYR A 163 17.13 -2.23 6.67
C TYR A 163 18.24 -3.08 6.01
N PRO A 164 18.74 -4.13 6.70
CA PRO A 164 19.73 -5.03 6.13
C PRO A 164 19.21 -5.74 4.87
N ASN A 165 20.11 -5.95 3.89
CA ASN A 165 19.82 -6.74 2.70
C ASN A 165 20.53 -8.11 2.78
N PRO A 166 19.83 -9.19 3.19
CA PRO A 166 20.42 -10.52 3.27
C PRO A 166 20.39 -11.30 1.95
N TYR A 167 20.02 -10.67 0.82
CA TYR A 167 19.90 -11.34 -0.47
C TYR A 167 20.88 -10.79 -1.50
N ALA A 168 21.25 -11.66 -2.44
CA ALA A 168 21.94 -11.32 -3.70
C ALA A 168 20.97 -11.54 -4.87
N THR A 169 21.02 -10.65 -5.86
CA THR A 169 20.20 -10.72 -7.07
C THR A 169 20.84 -11.62 -8.11
N GLU A 170 20.07 -12.57 -8.65
CA GLU A 170 20.45 -13.40 -9.81
C GLU A 170 19.52 -13.07 -10.98
N ARG A 171 20.12 -12.75 -12.14
CA ARG A 171 19.43 -12.46 -13.40
C ARG A 171 19.69 -13.55 -14.43
N ASP A 172 18.91 -13.55 -15.50
CA ASP A 172 19.10 -14.41 -16.70
C ASP A 172 19.18 -15.91 -16.40
N PHE A 173 18.60 -16.33 -15.26
CA PHE A 173 18.57 -17.74 -14.87
C PHE A 173 17.53 -18.55 -15.66
N LEU A 174 16.46 -17.91 -16.18
CA LEU A 174 15.48 -18.55 -17.05
C LEU A 174 15.99 -18.63 -18.49
N LYS A 175 15.89 -19.81 -19.08
CA LYS A 175 16.32 -20.07 -20.46
C LYS A 175 15.10 -20.20 -21.36
N LEU A 176 14.80 -19.11 -22.09
CA LEU A 176 13.68 -19.05 -23.03
C LEU A 176 13.92 -19.96 -24.24
N PRO A 177 12.85 -20.50 -24.87
CA PRO A 177 13.00 -21.25 -26.09
C PRO A 177 13.45 -20.34 -27.25
N PRO A 178 14.10 -20.90 -28.29
CA PRO A 178 14.56 -20.15 -29.45
C PRO A 178 13.47 -19.27 -30.06
N GLY A 179 13.79 -17.99 -30.34
CA GLY A 179 12.87 -17.02 -30.95
C GLY A 179 11.86 -16.39 -29.97
N ARG A 180 11.82 -16.79 -28.71
CA ARG A 180 10.98 -16.19 -27.67
C ARG A 180 11.73 -15.10 -26.91
N THR A 181 11.14 -13.93 -26.79
CA THR A 181 11.59 -12.86 -25.88
C THR A 181 10.62 -12.70 -24.73
N MET A 182 11.12 -12.35 -23.56
CA MET A 182 10.26 -12.03 -22.42
C MET A 182 9.51 -10.71 -22.67
N GLY A 183 8.22 -10.71 -22.42
CA GLY A 183 7.41 -9.49 -22.36
C GLY A 183 7.37 -8.88 -20.98
N SER A 184 6.59 -7.82 -20.82
CA SER A 184 6.27 -7.29 -19.48
C SER A 184 5.71 -8.41 -18.62
N THR A 185 6.39 -8.69 -17.51
CA THR A 185 6.12 -9.85 -16.67
C THR A 185 5.53 -9.37 -15.36
N SER A 186 4.26 -9.70 -15.11
CA SER A 186 3.53 -9.28 -13.92
C SER A 186 3.35 -10.42 -12.90
N GLY A 187 3.59 -11.68 -13.29
CA GLY A 187 3.37 -12.82 -12.42
C GLY A 187 4.47 -13.86 -12.49
N VAL A 188 4.85 -14.36 -11.31
CA VAL A 188 5.75 -15.50 -11.12
C VAL A 188 5.27 -16.32 -9.92
N ALA A 189 5.38 -17.65 -10.01
CA ALA A 189 5.11 -18.55 -8.90
C ALA A 189 6.00 -19.79 -8.99
N VAL A 190 6.09 -20.56 -7.90
CA VAL A 190 6.82 -21.84 -7.87
C VAL A 190 5.87 -22.90 -7.34
N ASP A 191 5.75 -24.01 -8.06
CA ASP A 191 4.89 -25.14 -7.67
C ASP A 191 5.56 -26.08 -6.65
N SER A 192 4.82 -27.09 -6.19
CA SER A 192 5.28 -28.05 -5.19
C SER A 192 6.51 -28.88 -5.64
N ARG A 193 6.78 -28.94 -6.94
CA ARG A 193 7.93 -29.65 -7.53
C ARG A 193 9.15 -28.74 -7.70
N GLY A 194 9.01 -27.46 -7.41
CA GLY A 194 10.02 -26.43 -7.63
C GLY A 194 10.08 -25.90 -9.07
N HIS A 195 9.09 -26.22 -9.92
CA HIS A 195 8.99 -25.63 -11.25
C HIS A 195 8.54 -24.18 -11.14
N ILE A 196 9.14 -23.35 -11.99
CA ILE A 196 8.91 -21.91 -12.01
C ILE A 196 7.89 -21.60 -13.11
N TRP A 197 6.81 -20.97 -12.71
CA TRP A 197 5.74 -20.52 -13.59
C TRP A 197 5.82 -19.03 -13.76
N VAL A 198 5.68 -18.57 -15.01
CA VAL A 198 5.77 -17.15 -15.36
C VAL A 198 4.60 -16.76 -16.25
N ALA A 199 3.98 -15.63 -15.92
CA ALA A 199 3.01 -14.98 -16.80
C ALA A 199 3.62 -13.71 -17.40
N ASP A 200 3.83 -13.72 -18.71
CA ASP A 200 4.29 -12.54 -19.45
C ASP A 200 3.20 -11.99 -20.37
N ARG A 201 3.37 -10.78 -20.83
CA ARG A 201 2.47 -10.16 -21.78
C ARG A 201 2.92 -10.40 -23.23
N CYS A 202 3.08 -11.69 -23.58
CA CYS A 202 3.30 -12.18 -24.95
C CYS A 202 4.49 -11.50 -25.67
N GLY A 203 5.65 -11.37 -25.00
CA GLY A 203 6.82 -10.73 -25.58
C GLY A 203 6.72 -9.20 -25.72
N ALA A 204 5.59 -8.61 -25.30
CA ALA A 204 5.26 -7.19 -25.41
C ALA A 204 4.77 -6.64 -24.05
N ASN A 205 3.86 -5.69 -24.04
CA ASN A 205 3.10 -5.24 -22.85
C ASN A 205 1.58 -5.44 -23.04
N SER A 206 1.18 -6.36 -23.90
CA SER A 206 -0.20 -6.80 -24.13
C SER A 206 -0.17 -8.12 -24.87
N CYS A 207 -1.17 -8.98 -24.64
CA CYS A 207 -1.42 -10.19 -25.40
C CYS A 207 -2.57 -10.03 -26.43
N ALA A 208 -3.24 -8.88 -26.48
CA ALA A 208 -4.31 -8.63 -27.41
C ALA A 208 -3.83 -8.85 -28.86
N GLY A 209 -4.50 -9.76 -29.58
CA GLY A 209 -4.12 -10.12 -30.96
C GLY A 209 -2.83 -10.95 -31.12
N SER A 210 -2.13 -11.27 -30.03
CA SER A 210 -0.91 -12.06 -30.09
C SER A 210 -1.20 -13.57 -30.18
N PRO A 211 -0.48 -14.32 -31.06
CA PRO A 211 -0.54 -15.78 -31.10
C PRO A 211 0.33 -16.47 -30.03
N LEU A 212 1.12 -15.72 -29.27
CA LEU A 212 2.05 -16.27 -28.30
C LEU A 212 1.31 -16.73 -27.03
N ALA A 213 1.81 -17.80 -26.42
CA ALA A 213 1.34 -18.29 -25.15
C ALA A 213 1.96 -17.50 -23.98
N PRO A 214 1.18 -16.86 -23.10
CA PRO A 214 1.70 -16.04 -22.01
C PRO A 214 2.14 -16.83 -20.78
N ILE A 215 1.59 -18.01 -20.53
CA ILE A 215 1.92 -18.82 -19.36
C ILE A 215 3.03 -19.77 -19.73
N MET A 216 4.18 -19.65 -19.07
CA MET A 216 5.39 -20.44 -19.32
C MET A 216 5.77 -21.24 -18.07
N GLU A 217 6.14 -22.49 -18.25
CA GLU A 217 6.71 -23.37 -17.23
C GLU A 217 8.20 -23.58 -17.49
N PHE A 218 8.99 -23.43 -16.45
CA PHE A 218 10.41 -23.78 -16.41
C PHE A 218 10.68 -24.80 -15.31
N ASP A 219 11.67 -25.67 -15.50
CA ASP A 219 12.12 -26.54 -14.44
C ASP A 219 12.85 -25.77 -13.31
N ALA A 220 13.22 -26.46 -12.24
CA ALA A 220 13.92 -25.86 -11.10
C ALA A 220 15.29 -25.24 -11.46
N ASP A 221 15.90 -25.66 -12.58
CA ASP A 221 17.14 -25.11 -13.11
C ASP A 221 16.90 -23.93 -14.07
N GLY A 222 15.65 -23.56 -14.30
CA GLY A 222 15.25 -22.47 -15.20
C GLY A 222 15.21 -22.83 -16.67
N ARG A 223 15.21 -24.15 -17.04
CA ARG A 223 15.08 -24.59 -18.42
C ARG A 223 13.59 -24.59 -18.81
N PHE A 224 13.31 -24.09 -19.99
CA PHE A 224 11.94 -24.06 -20.52
C PHE A 224 11.35 -25.47 -20.68
N VAL A 225 10.15 -25.68 -20.17
CA VAL A 225 9.40 -26.93 -20.28
C VAL A 225 8.31 -26.79 -21.33
N ARG A 226 7.42 -25.79 -21.20
CA ARG A 226 6.31 -25.55 -22.12
C ARG A 226 5.67 -24.18 -21.90
N ALA A 227 4.74 -23.83 -22.80
CA ALA A 227 3.87 -22.69 -22.64
C ALA A 227 2.45 -22.99 -23.13
N PHE A 228 1.43 -22.29 -22.60
CA PHE A 228 0.03 -22.44 -22.98
C PHE A 228 -0.74 -21.14 -22.82
N GLY A 229 -2.05 -21.15 -23.21
CA GLY A 229 -2.94 -20.02 -23.11
C GLY A 229 -2.86 -19.05 -24.28
N ALA A 230 -2.29 -19.48 -25.43
CA ALA A 230 -2.22 -18.65 -26.65
C ALA A 230 -3.59 -18.15 -27.09
N GLY A 231 -3.69 -16.86 -27.38
CA GLY A 231 -4.92 -16.22 -27.88
C GLY A 231 -6.06 -16.10 -26.85
N MET A 232 -5.84 -16.51 -25.59
CA MET A 232 -6.89 -16.47 -24.55
C MET A 232 -7.00 -15.11 -23.87
N PHE A 233 -5.91 -14.36 -23.76
CA PHE A 233 -5.77 -13.21 -22.88
C PHE A 233 -5.55 -11.91 -23.66
N ASN A 234 -5.94 -10.79 -23.03
CA ASN A 234 -5.58 -9.44 -23.45
C ASN A 234 -4.44 -8.87 -22.60
N PHE A 235 -4.57 -8.95 -21.27
CA PHE A 235 -3.64 -8.33 -20.34
C PHE A 235 -3.44 -9.20 -19.10
N PRO A 236 -2.65 -10.29 -19.22
CA PRO A 236 -2.26 -11.10 -18.07
C PRO A 236 -1.70 -10.24 -16.93
N HIS A 237 -2.20 -10.43 -15.69
CA HIS A 237 -1.81 -9.59 -14.57
C HIS A 237 -1.48 -10.39 -13.31
N GLY A 238 -2.43 -10.69 -12.43
CA GLY A 238 -2.20 -11.44 -11.22
C GLY A 238 -1.98 -12.93 -11.49
N PHE A 239 -1.03 -13.53 -10.78
CA PHE A 239 -0.62 -14.92 -10.98
C PHE A 239 -0.45 -15.62 -9.63
N PHE A 240 -0.98 -16.84 -9.53
CA PHE A 240 -0.92 -17.63 -8.31
C PHE A 240 -0.87 -19.13 -8.64
N VAL A 241 -0.19 -19.90 -7.80
CA VAL A 241 -0.22 -21.38 -7.83
C VAL A 241 -0.77 -21.85 -6.49
N ASP A 242 -1.85 -22.64 -6.51
CA ASP A 242 -2.50 -23.11 -5.29
C ASP A 242 -1.86 -24.39 -4.73
N ALA A 243 -2.38 -24.87 -3.62
CA ALA A 243 -1.87 -26.04 -2.92
C ALA A 243 -2.07 -27.37 -3.71
N GLN A 244 -2.85 -27.37 -4.78
CA GLN A 244 -3.09 -28.45 -5.72
C GLN A 244 -2.24 -28.36 -6.99
N ASP A 245 -1.34 -27.37 -7.05
CA ASP A 245 -0.56 -26.99 -8.23
C ASP A 245 -1.44 -26.51 -9.40
N HIS A 246 -2.64 -25.99 -9.11
CA HIS A 246 -3.42 -25.31 -10.15
C HIS A 246 -2.86 -23.90 -10.38
N ILE A 247 -2.87 -23.51 -11.63
CA ILE A 247 -2.36 -22.20 -12.06
C ILE A 247 -3.52 -21.24 -12.23
N TRP A 248 -3.45 -20.12 -11.50
CA TRP A 248 -4.45 -19.06 -11.53
C TRP A 248 -3.87 -17.81 -12.18
N LEU A 249 -4.64 -17.20 -13.10
CA LEU A 249 -4.23 -16.00 -13.83
C LEU A 249 -5.42 -15.06 -13.98
N THR A 250 -5.21 -13.78 -13.70
CA THR A 250 -6.19 -12.74 -14.01
C THR A 250 -5.93 -12.15 -15.39
N ASP A 251 -6.99 -11.86 -16.14
CA ASP A 251 -6.95 -11.07 -17.37
C ASP A 251 -7.66 -9.74 -17.13
N ASN A 252 -6.87 -8.72 -16.93
CA ASN A 252 -7.30 -7.47 -16.32
C ASN A 252 -8.12 -6.58 -17.29
N ARG A 253 -7.81 -6.56 -18.59
CA ARG A 253 -8.38 -5.59 -19.55
C ARG A 253 -9.37 -6.21 -20.51
N VAL A 254 -10.46 -5.50 -20.74
CA VAL A 254 -11.45 -5.88 -21.75
C VAL A 254 -11.05 -5.36 -23.11
N GLU A 255 -10.92 -6.28 -24.07
CA GLU A 255 -10.72 -6.00 -25.49
C GLU A 255 -11.20 -7.19 -26.35
N GLY A 256 -11.86 -6.92 -27.48
CA GLY A 256 -12.27 -7.95 -28.43
C GLY A 256 -13.16 -9.06 -27.83
N GLY A 257 -14.00 -8.73 -26.84
CA GLY A 257 -14.90 -9.71 -26.21
C GLY A 257 -14.22 -10.62 -25.18
N LYS A 258 -12.99 -10.32 -24.76
CA LYS A 258 -12.22 -11.05 -23.74
C LYS A 258 -11.84 -10.12 -22.59
N GLY A 259 -11.32 -10.70 -21.50
CA GLY A 259 -10.80 -9.97 -20.33
C GLY A 259 -11.84 -9.75 -19.25
N ALA A 260 -11.44 -9.10 -18.15
CA ALA A 260 -12.14 -8.98 -16.89
C ALA A 260 -12.51 -10.34 -16.29
N GLN A 261 -11.58 -11.30 -16.33
CA GLN A 261 -11.78 -12.67 -15.87
C GLN A 261 -10.61 -13.18 -15.01
N VAL A 262 -10.91 -14.21 -14.23
CA VAL A 262 -9.91 -15.02 -13.51
C VAL A 262 -9.99 -16.46 -14.03
N PHE A 263 -8.86 -17.02 -14.42
CA PHE A 263 -8.75 -18.35 -14.99
C PHE A 263 -8.05 -19.32 -14.06
N GLU A 264 -8.54 -20.54 -14.00
CA GLU A 264 -7.92 -21.66 -13.32
C GLU A 264 -7.56 -22.74 -14.33
N PHE A 265 -6.31 -23.18 -14.31
CA PHE A 265 -5.79 -24.29 -15.12
C PHE A 265 -5.25 -25.38 -14.21
N ASP A 266 -5.35 -26.61 -14.63
CA ASP A 266 -4.57 -27.68 -14.02
C ASP A 266 -3.07 -27.53 -14.39
N ARG A 267 -2.23 -28.25 -13.68
CA ARG A 267 -0.77 -28.22 -13.92
C ARG A 267 -0.36 -28.67 -15.32
N THR A 268 -1.26 -29.26 -16.12
CA THR A 268 -0.98 -29.63 -17.52
C THR A 268 -1.28 -28.49 -18.50
N GLY A 269 -1.88 -27.38 -18.03
CA GLY A 269 -2.34 -26.25 -18.82
C GLY A 269 -3.74 -26.43 -19.38
N LYS A 270 -4.49 -27.45 -18.94
CA LYS A 270 -5.89 -27.60 -19.31
C LYS A 270 -6.74 -26.64 -18.47
N LEU A 271 -7.57 -25.85 -19.14
CA LEU A 271 -8.53 -24.97 -18.49
C LEU A 271 -9.52 -25.78 -17.63
N ILE A 272 -9.61 -25.47 -16.35
CA ILE A 272 -10.60 -26.00 -15.42
C ILE A 272 -11.84 -25.13 -15.48
N ARG A 273 -11.68 -23.79 -15.30
CA ARG A 273 -12.76 -22.81 -15.34
C ARG A 273 -12.26 -21.39 -15.59
N ALA A 274 -13.20 -20.51 -15.95
CA ALA A 274 -13.03 -19.08 -15.96
C ALA A 274 -14.13 -18.43 -15.10
N LEU A 275 -13.74 -17.52 -14.22
CA LEU A 275 -14.63 -16.74 -13.37
C LEU A 275 -14.78 -15.34 -13.98
N GLY A 276 -15.94 -14.72 -13.83
CA GLY A 276 -16.29 -13.49 -14.52
C GLY A 276 -16.87 -13.75 -15.92
N LYS A 277 -17.40 -12.71 -16.55
CA LYS A 277 -17.98 -12.76 -17.89
C LYS A 277 -17.01 -12.18 -18.90
N ALA A 278 -16.61 -12.97 -19.90
CA ALA A 278 -15.67 -12.54 -20.93
C ALA A 278 -16.09 -11.22 -21.57
N GLY A 279 -15.22 -10.24 -21.60
CA GLY A 279 -15.47 -8.94 -22.22
C GLY A 279 -16.43 -8.03 -21.45
N VAL A 280 -16.81 -8.37 -20.22
CA VAL A 280 -17.70 -7.57 -19.38
C VAL A 280 -16.95 -7.05 -18.17
N SER A 281 -16.56 -5.77 -18.22
CA SER A 281 -16.03 -5.05 -17.06
C SER A 281 -17.19 -4.39 -16.33
N ALA A 282 -17.60 -4.97 -15.20
CA ALA A 282 -18.71 -4.47 -14.40
C ALA A 282 -18.58 -4.92 -12.95
N GLU A 283 -19.11 -4.13 -12.03
CA GLU A 283 -19.29 -4.50 -10.64
C GLU A 283 -20.50 -5.42 -10.48
N GLY A 284 -20.29 -6.60 -9.94
CA GLY A 284 -21.36 -7.58 -9.75
C GLY A 284 -20.87 -8.85 -9.07
N PRO A 285 -21.79 -9.76 -8.69
CA PRO A 285 -21.43 -11.00 -8.01
C PRO A 285 -20.77 -12.03 -8.93
N ASP A 286 -20.95 -11.91 -10.25
CA ASP A 286 -20.41 -12.82 -11.28
C ASP A 286 -19.58 -12.10 -12.35
N THR A 287 -19.14 -10.88 -12.06
CA THR A 287 -18.30 -10.04 -12.92
C THR A 287 -17.19 -9.36 -12.13
N PHE A 288 -16.13 -8.97 -12.81
CA PHE A 288 -15.04 -8.13 -12.29
C PHE A 288 -14.92 -6.86 -13.12
N VAL A 289 -14.31 -5.82 -12.54
CA VAL A 289 -14.02 -4.58 -13.28
C VAL A 289 -12.64 -4.67 -13.93
N GLU A 290 -11.61 -4.84 -13.12
CA GLU A 290 -10.21 -5.00 -13.54
C GLU A 290 -9.50 -5.91 -12.51
N PRO A 291 -9.65 -7.25 -12.60
CA PRO A 291 -9.09 -8.16 -11.61
C PRO A 291 -7.56 -8.14 -11.64
N ASN A 292 -6.94 -7.68 -10.56
CA ASN A 292 -5.49 -7.49 -10.45
C ASN A 292 -4.76 -8.70 -9.93
N ALA A 293 -5.27 -9.27 -8.83
CA ALA A 293 -4.60 -10.38 -8.17
C ALA A 293 -5.62 -11.41 -7.68
N VAL A 294 -5.18 -12.63 -7.54
CA VAL A 294 -5.95 -13.74 -7.00
C VAL A 294 -5.12 -14.49 -5.97
N ALA A 295 -5.76 -14.90 -4.86
CA ALA A 295 -5.19 -15.83 -3.89
C ALA A 295 -6.23 -16.89 -3.53
N VAL A 296 -5.79 -18.12 -3.33
CA VAL A 296 -6.66 -19.26 -3.01
C VAL A 296 -6.22 -19.85 -1.68
N ALA A 297 -7.17 -19.93 -0.75
CA ALA A 297 -6.94 -20.54 0.55
C ALA A 297 -6.89 -22.08 0.46
N LYS A 298 -6.38 -22.73 1.49
CA LYS A 298 -6.25 -24.20 1.52
C LYS A 298 -7.60 -24.93 1.44
N ASP A 299 -8.68 -24.31 1.86
CA ASP A 299 -10.05 -24.83 1.76
C ASP A 299 -10.70 -24.57 0.38
N GLY A 300 -9.96 -23.95 -0.54
CA GLY A 300 -10.41 -23.60 -1.88
C GLY A 300 -11.12 -22.23 -1.96
N THR A 301 -11.31 -21.50 -0.87
CA THR A 301 -11.88 -20.15 -0.89
C THR A 301 -10.99 -19.21 -1.73
N ILE A 302 -11.61 -18.48 -2.66
CA ILE A 302 -10.92 -17.63 -3.62
C ILE A 302 -11.10 -16.16 -3.22
N TYR A 303 -10.03 -15.40 -3.27
CA TYR A 303 -10.02 -13.96 -3.04
C TYR A 303 -9.45 -13.26 -4.27
N VAL A 304 -10.16 -12.24 -4.76
CA VAL A 304 -9.76 -11.46 -5.94
C VAL A 304 -9.69 -9.99 -5.55
N ALA A 305 -8.54 -9.37 -5.77
CA ALA A 305 -8.38 -7.92 -5.72
C ALA A 305 -8.83 -7.34 -7.08
N ASP A 306 -9.86 -6.48 -7.07
CA ASP A 306 -10.54 -6.01 -8.28
C ASP A 306 -10.55 -4.47 -8.32
N GLY A 307 -9.87 -3.88 -9.32
CA GLY A 307 -9.73 -2.44 -9.56
C GLY A 307 -8.28 -2.01 -9.79
N HIS A 308 -7.90 -1.70 -11.02
CA HIS A 308 -6.53 -1.34 -11.40
C HIS A 308 -6.35 0.13 -11.74
N THR A 309 -7.33 0.74 -12.37
CA THR A 309 -7.22 2.13 -12.84
C THR A 309 -7.63 3.10 -11.76
N GLN A 310 -6.70 3.95 -11.34
CA GLN A 310 -6.97 5.00 -10.36
C GLN A 310 -8.19 5.84 -10.75
N GLY A 311 -9.02 6.14 -9.77
CA GLY A 311 -10.18 7.03 -9.93
C GLY A 311 -11.31 6.45 -10.78
N LYS A 312 -11.26 5.18 -11.21
CA LYS A 312 -12.29 4.55 -12.04
C LYS A 312 -12.67 3.17 -11.53
N GLY A 313 -13.93 2.82 -11.74
CA GLY A 313 -14.46 1.49 -11.43
C GLY A 313 -14.60 1.18 -9.95
N ALA A 314 -14.91 -0.07 -9.65
CA ALA A 314 -14.93 -0.61 -8.30
C ALA A 314 -13.51 -0.92 -7.86
N HIS A 315 -13.20 -0.56 -6.61
CA HIS A 315 -11.99 -0.99 -5.94
C HIS A 315 -12.42 -1.82 -4.74
N ARG A 316 -12.28 -3.13 -4.85
CA ARG A 316 -12.84 -4.08 -3.89
C ARG A 316 -12.04 -5.36 -3.80
N ILE A 317 -12.30 -6.11 -2.75
CA ILE A 317 -11.89 -7.51 -2.62
C ILE A 317 -13.13 -8.37 -2.74
N VAL A 318 -13.12 -9.34 -3.67
CA VAL A 318 -14.21 -10.28 -3.90
C VAL A 318 -13.84 -11.63 -3.31
N LYS A 319 -14.70 -12.18 -2.45
CA LYS A 319 -14.59 -13.52 -1.87
C LYS A 319 -15.56 -14.47 -2.56
N LEU A 320 -15.05 -15.59 -3.07
CA LEU A 320 -15.82 -16.66 -3.70
C LEU A 320 -15.58 -17.97 -2.97
N ASP A 321 -16.53 -18.90 -3.05
CA ASP A 321 -16.32 -20.26 -2.55
C ASP A 321 -15.41 -21.08 -3.49
N ALA A 322 -15.11 -22.31 -3.07
CA ALA A 322 -14.27 -23.23 -3.84
C ALA A 322 -14.85 -23.60 -5.22
N GLN A 323 -16.13 -23.37 -5.46
CA GLN A 323 -16.80 -23.55 -6.76
C GLN A 323 -16.84 -22.27 -7.59
N GLY A 324 -16.30 -21.16 -7.06
CA GLY A 324 -16.30 -19.84 -7.72
C GLY A 324 -17.62 -19.07 -7.58
N ARG A 325 -18.48 -19.47 -6.64
CA ARG A 325 -19.73 -18.74 -6.37
C ARG A 325 -19.45 -17.58 -5.43
N PHE A 326 -20.04 -16.43 -5.72
CA PHE A 326 -19.92 -15.24 -4.89
C PHE A 326 -20.39 -15.49 -3.46
N LEU A 327 -19.58 -15.12 -2.49
CA LEU A 327 -19.91 -15.13 -1.07
C LEU A 327 -20.13 -13.71 -0.56
N LYS A 328 -19.16 -12.82 -0.79
CA LYS A 328 -19.21 -11.43 -0.35
C LYS A 328 -18.13 -10.58 -1.02
N GLN A 329 -18.21 -9.29 -0.81
CA GLN A 329 -17.14 -8.35 -1.14
C GLN A 329 -16.98 -7.32 -0.03
N TRP A 330 -15.82 -6.68 0.03
CA TRP A 330 -15.54 -5.54 0.89
C TRP A 330 -14.54 -4.60 0.22
N GLY A 331 -14.27 -3.47 0.87
CA GLY A 331 -13.55 -2.38 0.27
C GLY A 331 -14.47 -1.53 -0.60
N THR A 332 -14.21 -0.26 -0.61
CA THR A 332 -14.77 0.73 -1.53
C THR A 332 -13.65 1.66 -1.92
N ARG A 333 -13.77 2.29 -3.08
CA ARG A 333 -12.76 3.23 -3.54
C ARG A 333 -12.57 4.39 -2.56
N GLY A 334 -11.34 4.63 -2.15
CA GLY A 334 -10.98 5.74 -1.27
C GLY A 334 -9.70 5.47 -0.48
N ALA A 335 -9.41 6.36 0.46
CA ALA A 335 -8.18 6.33 1.25
C ALA A 335 -8.41 6.14 2.76
N ALA A 336 -9.67 6.18 3.24
CA ALA A 336 -9.93 5.88 4.64
C ALA A 336 -9.60 4.41 4.95
N PRO A 337 -9.28 4.07 6.21
CA PRO A 337 -9.08 2.67 6.62
C PRO A 337 -10.26 1.77 6.20
N GLY A 338 -9.93 0.65 5.54
CA GLY A 338 -10.94 -0.26 4.96
C GLY A 338 -11.45 0.14 3.58
N GLN A 339 -11.09 1.33 3.08
CA GLN A 339 -11.22 1.70 1.67
C GLN A 339 -9.91 1.39 0.94
N VAL A 340 -9.98 1.09 -0.34
CA VAL A 340 -8.80 0.78 -1.14
C VAL A 340 -8.78 1.58 -2.44
N GLU A 341 -7.60 1.95 -2.89
CA GLU A 341 -7.40 2.57 -4.20
C GLU A 341 -6.31 1.79 -4.95
N VAL A 342 -6.68 1.15 -6.04
CA VAL A 342 -5.84 0.20 -6.78
C VAL A 342 -5.37 -0.96 -5.89
N PRO A 343 -6.28 -1.84 -5.43
CA PRO A 343 -5.88 -3.06 -4.72
C PRO A 343 -5.11 -3.97 -5.69
N HIS A 344 -3.77 -3.93 -5.60
CA HIS A 344 -2.91 -4.46 -6.65
C HIS A 344 -2.43 -5.90 -6.39
N GLY A 345 -2.19 -6.23 -5.15
CA GLY A 345 -1.77 -7.57 -4.70
C GLY A 345 -2.66 -8.07 -3.56
N ILE A 346 -2.72 -9.39 -3.41
CA ILE A 346 -3.43 -10.05 -2.32
C ILE A 346 -2.67 -11.28 -1.86
N ALA A 347 -2.57 -11.48 -0.53
CA ALA A 347 -1.94 -12.65 0.06
C ALA A 347 -2.71 -13.14 1.29
N LEU A 348 -2.51 -14.39 1.66
CA LEU A 348 -3.15 -15.05 2.80
C LEU A 348 -2.07 -15.65 3.72
N ASP A 349 -2.22 -15.54 5.03
CA ASP A 349 -1.27 -16.17 5.98
C ASP A 349 -1.66 -17.59 6.39
N GLY A 350 -2.83 -18.06 5.97
CA GLY A 350 -3.36 -19.36 6.40
C GLY A 350 -3.85 -19.41 7.86
N HIS A 351 -3.83 -18.29 8.57
CA HIS A 351 -4.31 -18.10 9.94
C HIS A 351 -5.53 -17.19 10.04
N GLY A 352 -6.14 -16.86 8.91
CA GLY A 352 -7.36 -16.07 8.83
C GLY A 352 -7.14 -14.59 8.54
N ARG A 353 -5.96 -14.20 8.05
CA ARG A 353 -5.68 -12.84 7.60
C ARG A 353 -5.56 -12.76 6.09
N VAL A 354 -6.09 -11.69 5.53
CA VAL A 354 -6.03 -11.31 4.12
C VAL A 354 -5.26 -9.99 4.03
N TYR A 355 -4.13 -10.01 3.34
CA TYR A 355 -3.27 -8.84 3.12
C TYR A 355 -3.56 -8.28 1.75
N VAL A 356 -3.81 -6.99 1.66
CA VAL A 356 -4.14 -6.28 0.42
C VAL A 356 -3.10 -5.19 0.18
N ALA A 357 -2.46 -5.23 -0.96
CA ALA A 357 -1.60 -4.15 -1.45
C ALA A 357 -2.49 -2.99 -1.91
N ASP A 358 -2.78 -2.06 -1.04
CA ASP A 358 -3.52 -0.84 -1.33
C ASP A 358 -2.55 0.19 -1.95
N ARG A 359 -2.18 -0.07 -3.22
CA ARG A 359 -1.02 0.52 -3.87
C ARG A 359 -1.09 2.03 -3.98
N TRP A 360 -2.23 2.59 -4.34
CA TRP A 360 -2.36 4.03 -4.51
C TRP A 360 -2.35 4.78 -3.19
N ASN A 361 -2.69 4.11 -2.10
CA ASN A 361 -2.63 4.66 -0.75
C ASN A 361 -1.30 4.38 -0.02
N ASP A 362 -0.31 3.81 -0.72
CA ASP A 362 1.04 3.52 -0.22
C ASP A 362 1.04 2.74 1.10
N ARG A 363 0.19 1.68 1.17
CA ARG A 363 0.01 0.87 2.38
C ARG A 363 -0.41 -0.57 2.09
N VAL A 364 -0.18 -1.45 3.07
CA VAL A 364 -0.82 -2.76 3.12
C VAL A 364 -1.99 -2.67 4.10
N GLU A 365 -3.18 -3.08 3.68
CA GLU A 365 -4.32 -3.28 4.58
C GLU A 365 -4.47 -4.76 4.93
N VAL A 366 -4.70 -5.05 6.20
CA VAL A 366 -4.89 -6.40 6.72
C VAL A 366 -6.32 -6.57 7.18
N PHE A 367 -7.01 -7.55 6.62
CA PHE A 367 -8.38 -7.89 6.96
C PHE A 367 -8.44 -9.31 7.55
N ASP A 368 -9.53 -9.61 8.26
CA ASP A 368 -9.91 -11.00 8.49
C ASP A 368 -10.58 -11.60 7.24
N THR A 369 -10.85 -12.89 7.25
CA THR A 369 -11.52 -13.59 6.13
C THR A 369 -12.97 -13.15 5.90
N GLU A 370 -13.53 -12.37 6.83
CA GLU A 370 -14.86 -11.79 6.71
C GLU A 370 -14.83 -10.32 6.28
N GLY A 371 -13.64 -9.78 5.95
CA GLY A 371 -13.45 -8.43 5.43
C GLY A 371 -13.50 -7.34 6.50
N LYS A 372 -13.38 -7.72 7.78
CA LYS A 372 -13.18 -6.75 8.85
C LYS A 372 -11.73 -6.29 8.83
N LEU A 373 -11.51 -4.98 8.76
CA LEU A 373 -10.19 -4.40 8.85
C LEU A 373 -9.57 -4.70 10.24
N LEU A 374 -8.35 -5.18 10.23
CA LEU A 374 -7.56 -5.48 11.43
C LEU A 374 -6.44 -4.45 11.62
N GLU A 375 -5.67 -4.17 10.56
CA GLU A 375 -4.46 -3.36 10.59
C GLU A 375 -4.29 -2.56 9.31
N VAL A 376 -3.54 -1.45 9.39
CA VAL A 376 -3.09 -0.64 8.25
C VAL A 376 -1.60 -0.40 8.38
N TRP A 377 -0.81 -0.80 7.38
CA TRP A 377 0.65 -0.81 7.42
C TRP A 377 1.29 0.02 6.31
N PRO A 378 1.69 1.28 6.58
CA PRO A 378 2.36 2.14 5.60
C PRO A 378 3.86 1.84 5.45
N GLN A 379 4.46 1.12 6.42
CA GLN A 379 5.90 0.89 6.50
C GLN A 379 6.46 -0.03 5.41
N PHE A 380 5.65 -0.46 4.47
CA PHE A 380 6.06 -1.30 3.34
C PHE A 380 6.24 -0.53 2.02
N GLY A 381 6.01 0.77 2.01
CA GLY A 381 6.12 1.60 0.79
C GLY A 381 4.87 1.52 -0.09
N ARG A 382 5.07 1.59 -1.40
CA ARG A 382 4.01 1.52 -2.42
C ARG A 382 3.84 0.08 -2.91
N PRO A 383 3.00 -0.74 -2.25
CA PRO A 383 2.99 -2.17 -2.44
C PRO A 383 2.37 -2.57 -3.79
N SER A 384 3.05 -3.44 -4.53
CA SER A 384 2.54 -4.08 -5.74
C SER A 384 2.21 -5.55 -5.50
N GLY A 385 3.20 -6.41 -5.30
CA GLY A 385 3.03 -7.83 -5.01
C GLY A 385 3.19 -8.14 -3.53
N LEU A 386 2.45 -9.13 -3.04
CA LEU A 386 2.49 -9.63 -1.67
C LEU A 386 2.70 -11.13 -1.64
N PHE A 387 3.45 -11.62 -0.66
CA PHE A 387 3.56 -13.04 -0.35
C PHE A 387 3.75 -13.23 1.16
N VAL A 388 3.08 -14.23 1.74
CA VAL A 388 3.30 -14.65 3.12
C VAL A 388 3.84 -16.06 3.11
N ASP A 389 5.00 -16.31 3.71
CA ASP A 389 5.58 -17.64 3.78
C ASP A 389 5.02 -18.45 4.96
N ALA A 390 5.32 -19.75 4.96
CA ALA A 390 4.86 -20.67 6.02
C ALA A 390 5.45 -20.37 7.41
N LYS A 391 6.47 -19.49 7.50
CA LYS A 391 7.10 -19.10 8.76
C LYS A 391 6.50 -17.79 9.28
N GLY A 392 5.54 -17.20 8.57
CA GLY A 392 4.89 -15.93 8.92
C GLY A 392 5.70 -14.69 8.54
N ALA A 393 6.63 -14.79 7.60
CA ALA A 393 7.24 -13.61 7.00
C ALA A 393 6.37 -13.07 5.87
N LEU A 394 6.10 -11.77 5.90
CA LEU A 394 5.45 -11.02 4.83
C LEU A 394 6.52 -10.39 3.94
N TYR A 395 6.40 -10.63 2.65
CA TYR A 395 7.22 -10.04 1.61
C TYR A 395 6.35 -9.08 0.81
N VAL A 396 6.83 -7.85 0.62
CA VAL A 396 6.10 -6.79 -0.08
C VAL A 396 6.99 -6.17 -1.14
N ALA A 397 6.59 -6.31 -2.39
CA ALA A 397 7.27 -5.69 -3.52
C ALA A 397 6.77 -4.27 -3.74
N ASP A 398 7.69 -3.33 -3.86
CA ASP A 398 7.47 -1.95 -4.29
C ASP A 398 8.16 -1.74 -5.63
N SER A 399 7.39 -1.61 -6.70
CA SER A 399 7.89 -1.47 -8.07
C SER A 399 7.82 -0.05 -8.61
N GLU A 400 7.27 0.91 -7.85
CA GLU A 400 6.88 2.19 -8.40
C GLU A 400 7.31 3.42 -7.61
N SER A 401 7.64 3.31 -6.31
CA SER A 401 8.09 4.46 -5.52
C SER A 401 9.23 5.21 -6.20
N ARG A 402 9.13 6.55 -6.26
CA ARG A 402 10.13 7.40 -6.92
C ARG A 402 10.10 8.83 -6.38
N GLU A 403 11.24 9.53 -6.47
CA GLU A 403 11.38 10.93 -6.09
C GLU A 403 10.63 11.91 -7.03
N PRO A 404 10.69 11.76 -8.38
CA PRO A 404 10.06 12.71 -9.28
C PRO A 404 8.54 12.77 -9.11
N GLU A 405 7.98 13.96 -9.24
CA GLU A 405 6.54 14.21 -9.24
C GLU A 405 5.79 13.38 -10.29
N GLY A 406 4.53 13.12 -10.02
CA GLY A 406 3.64 12.38 -10.90
C GLY A 406 3.43 10.93 -10.48
N TYR A 407 3.24 10.04 -11.43
CA TYR A 407 2.95 8.64 -11.17
C TYR A 407 4.05 7.96 -10.34
N GLY A 408 3.68 7.35 -9.22
CA GLY A 408 4.62 6.69 -8.31
C GLY A 408 5.37 7.64 -7.37
N HIS A 409 5.04 8.96 -7.35
CA HIS A 409 5.69 9.91 -6.43
C HIS A 409 5.49 9.47 -4.98
N HIS A 410 6.61 9.11 -4.34
CA HIS A 410 6.66 8.66 -2.96
C HIS A 410 8.06 9.00 -2.42
N PRO A 411 8.30 10.28 -2.11
CA PRO A 411 9.62 10.81 -1.81
C PRO A 411 10.22 10.17 -0.55
N GLY A 412 11.53 9.90 -0.58
CA GLY A 412 12.26 9.22 0.47
C GLY A 412 12.15 7.69 0.45
N TRP A 413 11.34 7.11 -0.45
CA TRP A 413 11.18 5.66 -0.56
C TRP A 413 11.89 5.09 -1.79
N LYS A 414 12.58 3.97 -1.60
CA LYS A 414 13.23 3.21 -2.69
C LYS A 414 12.42 1.97 -3.04
N ARG A 415 12.41 1.64 -4.34
CA ARG A 415 11.85 0.40 -4.86
C ARG A 415 12.64 -0.82 -4.39
N GLY A 416 11.96 -1.94 -4.30
CA GLY A 416 12.54 -3.20 -3.89
C GLY A 416 11.55 -4.09 -3.14
N VAL A 417 12.05 -5.08 -2.40
CA VAL A 417 11.24 -5.99 -1.60
C VAL A 417 11.50 -5.73 -0.12
N ARG A 418 10.48 -5.31 0.61
CA ARG A 418 10.50 -5.23 2.07
C ARG A 418 10.01 -6.53 2.67
N ILE A 419 10.71 -6.99 3.71
CA ILE A 419 10.40 -8.24 4.40
C ILE A 419 10.10 -7.90 5.84
N GLY A 420 8.98 -8.39 6.35
CA GLY A 420 8.55 -8.15 7.72
C GLY A 420 7.82 -9.33 8.33
N ASP A 421 7.40 -9.18 9.55
CA ASP A 421 6.58 -10.15 10.27
C ASP A 421 5.10 -9.96 9.90
N ALA A 422 4.46 -11.01 9.40
CA ALA A 422 3.07 -10.95 8.92
C ALA A 422 2.04 -10.70 10.04
N ARG A 423 2.39 -10.94 11.31
CA ARG A 423 1.49 -10.72 12.44
C ARG A 423 1.54 -9.28 12.95
N THR A 424 2.71 -8.65 12.91
CA THR A 424 2.97 -7.34 13.54
C THR A 424 3.26 -6.22 12.55
N GLY A 425 3.52 -6.55 11.28
CA GLY A 425 3.95 -5.59 10.27
C GLY A 425 5.39 -5.07 10.45
N LYS A 426 6.15 -5.56 11.46
CA LYS A 426 7.52 -5.09 11.70
C LYS A 426 8.43 -5.45 10.54
N VAL A 427 8.96 -4.46 9.80
CA VAL A 427 9.94 -4.65 8.73
C VAL A 427 11.30 -5.03 9.32
N THR A 428 11.94 -6.06 8.77
CA THR A 428 13.21 -6.61 9.24
C THR A 428 14.31 -6.61 8.20
N ALA A 429 13.95 -6.54 6.91
CA ALA A 429 14.92 -6.51 5.81
C ALA A 429 14.37 -5.73 4.62
N PHE A 430 15.27 -5.21 3.79
CA PHE A 430 14.95 -4.55 2.53
C PHE A 430 15.94 -4.99 1.45
N VAL A 431 15.41 -5.56 0.36
CA VAL A 431 16.17 -5.92 -0.83
C VAL A 431 15.91 -4.84 -1.87
N PRO A 432 16.83 -3.89 -2.07
CA PRO A 432 16.59 -2.77 -2.98
C PRO A 432 16.54 -3.24 -4.43
N ASP A 433 15.83 -2.48 -5.27
CA ASP A 433 15.91 -2.60 -6.72
C ASP A 433 17.37 -2.37 -7.17
N ASP A 434 17.86 -3.22 -8.05
CA ASP A 434 19.23 -3.18 -8.55
C ASP A 434 19.41 -2.31 -9.81
N GLN A 435 18.38 -1.58 -10.24
CA GLN A 435 18.48 -0.63 -11.33
C GLN A 435 19.38 0.55 -10.94
N ALA A 436 20.27 0.94 -11.84
CA ALA A 436 21.22 2.02 -11.59
C ALA A 436 20.54 3.37 -11.31
N ASP A 437 19.38 3.61 -11.91
CA ASP A 437 18.57 4.80 -11.71
C ASP A 437 17.08 4.45 -11.91
N PRO A 438 16.43 3.96 -10.85
CA PRO A 438 15.02 3.55 -10.93
C PRO A 438 14.09 4.73 -11.23
N ASP A 439 14.48 5.96 -10.90
CA ASP A 439 13.64 7.15 -11.13
C ASP A 439 13.49 7.53 -12.60
N LYS A 440 14.35 7.03 -13.47
CA LYS A 440 14.24 7.22 -14.94
C LYS A 440 13.17 6.34 -15.58
N THR A 441 12.61 5.38 -14.86
CA THR A 441 11.59 4.47 -15.37
C THR A 441 10.29 4.60 -14.57
N ALA A 442 9.14 4.41 -15.21
CA ALA A 442 7.85 4.43 -14.51
C ALA A 442 7.72 3.27 -13.52
N THR A 443 8.30 2.11 -13.84
CA THR A 443 8.32 0.93 -12.98
C THR A 443 9.64 0.18 -13.15
N SER A 444 10.16 -0.34 -12.06
CA SER A 444 11.29 -1.27 -12.01
C SER A 444 11.14 -2.16 -10.76
N GLY A 445 12.05 -3.11 -10.56
CA GLY A 445 11.90 -4.05 -9.46
C GLY A 445 10.73 -5.03 -9.66
N ALA A 446 10.39 -5.77 -8.62
CA ALA A 446 9.35 -6.79 -8.67
C ALA A 446 7.94 -6.16 -8.59
N GLU A 447 7.07 -6.47 -9.55
CA GLU A 447 5.63 -6.16 -9.49
C GLU A 447 4.84 -7.35 -8.93
N GLY A 448 5.00 -8.53 -9.50
CA GLY A 448 4.54 -9.79 -8.92
C GLY A 448 5.69 -10.53 -8.24
N MET A 449 5.40 -11.32 -7.23
CA MET A 449 6.44 -12.03 -6.49
C MET A 449 5.97 -13.36 -5.92
N TRP A 450 6.95 -14.23 -5.64
CA TRP A 450 6.77 -15.51 -4.98
C TRP A 450 7.98 -15.84 -4.12
N VAL A 451 7.80 -16.64 -3.07
CA VAL A 451 8.90 -17.16 -2.27
C VAL A 451 8.78 -18.67 -2.21
N ASP A 452 9.84 -19.38 -2.56
CA ASP A 452 9.86 -20.85 -2.53
C ASP A 452 10.20 -21.41 -1.14
N ALA A 453 10.13 -22.75 -1.02
CA ALA A 453 10.40 -23.43 0.23
C ALA A 453 11.84 -23.26 0.74
N GLN A 454 12.79 -22.89 -0.14
CA GLN A 454 14.18 -22.59 0.20
C GLN A 454 14.37 -21.13 0.63
N GLY A 455 13.32 -20.31 0.58
CA GLY A 455 13.34 -18.88 0.90
C GLY A 455 13.98 -18.04 -0.21
N ARG A 456 14.06 -18.56 -1.45
CA ARG A 456 14.45 -17.75 -2.62
C ARG A 456 13.24 -16.93 -3.04
N ILE A 457 13.44 -15.63 -3.27
CA ILE A 457 12.40 -14.73 -3.74
C ILE A 457 12.49 -14.67 -5.27
N TYR A 458 11.36 -14.72 -5.94
CA TYR A 458 11.23 -14.54 -7.38
C TYR A 458 10.44 -13.26 -7.62
N GLY A 459 10.97 -12.35 -8.42
CA GLY A 459 10.35 -11.07 -8.75
C GLY A 459 10.07 -10.94 -10.25
N ALA A 460 8.81 -10.75 -10.62
CA ALA A 460 8.38 -10.49 -11.98
C ALA A 460 8.47 -9.00 -12.28
N GLN A 461 9.22 -8.61 -13.31
CA GLN A 461 9.52 -7.21 -13.63
C GLN A 461 8.82 -6.78 -14.92
N VAL A 462 7.90 -5.82 -14.80
CA VAL A 462 7.13 -5.29 -15.94
C VAL A 462 8.01 -4.41 -16.84
N GLY A 463 8.71 -3.45 -16.26
CA GLY A 463 9.53 -2.51 -17.02
C GLY A 463 10.73 -3.15 -17.70
N GLN A 464 11.44 -4.01 -17.00
CA GLN A 464 12.64 -4.71 -17.47
C GLN A 464 12.33 -5.95 -18.30
N ARG A 465 11.07 -6.39 -18.32
CA ARG A 465 10.62 -7.60 -19.05
C ARG A 465 11.43 -8.83 -18.67
N ALA A 466 11.52 -9.08 -17.35
CA ALA A 466 12.38 -10.12 -16.80
C ALA A 466 11.75 -10.78 -15.58
N VAL A 467 12.30 -11.90 -15.18
CA VAL A 467 12.16 -12.46 -13.84
C VAL A 467 13.52 -12.47 -13.19
N VAL A 468 13.59 -11.94 -11.98
CA VAL A 468 14.80 -11.99 -11.13
C VAL A 468 14.60 -12.97 -10.00
N ARG A 469 15.70 -13.58 -9.53
CA ARG A 469 15.72 -14.41 -8.35
C ARG A 469 16.64 -13.77 -7.31
N TYR A 470 16.18 -13.71 -6.08
CA TYR A 470 16.99 -13.24 -4.96
C TYR A 470 17.32 -14.43 -4.08
N VAL A 471 18.59 -14.67 -3.82
CA VAL A 471 19.12 -15.81 -3.07
C VAL A 471 19.79 -15.30 -1.80
N ARG A 472 19.58 -15.99 -0.66
CA ARG A 472 20.21 -15.58 0.59
C ARG A 472 21.73 -15.62 0.47
N LYS A 473 22.40 -14.57 0.97
CA LYS A 473 23.85 -14.51 1.06
C LYS A 473 24.34 -15.52 2.10
N PRO A 474 25.53 -16.12 1.91
CA PRO A 474 26.12 -16.96 2.94
C PRO A 474 26.25 -16.20 4.27
N GLY A 475 25.67 -16.75 5.35
CA GLY A 475 25.70 -16.13 6.68
C GLY A 475 24.67 -15.01 6.91
N GLY A 476 23.72 -14.80 5.97
CA GLY A 476 22.64 -13.82 6.11
C GLY A 476 21.33 -14.44 6.68
#